data_f7c17d6d34b621c1a766e5fcc31a4f63
#
_entry.id   f7c17d6d34b621c1a766e5fcc31a4f63
#
_cell.length_a   1.000
_cell.length_b   1.000
_cell.length_c   1.000
_cell.angle_alpha   90.00
_cell.angle_beta   90.00
_cell.angle_gamma   90.00
#
_symmetry.space_group_name_H-M   'P 1'
#
loop_
_entity.id
_entity.type
_entity.pdbx_description
1 polymer ?
#
loop_
_entity_poly.entity_id
_entity_poly.type
_entity_poly.pdbx_seq_one_letter_code
_entity_poly.pdbx_strand_id
1 'polypeptide(L)'
;MLKKRILSIVLALTMLMVPGAYAAQPAKDDMRGVWVASVHNIDFPSEQGMTADQFKAEADTELDNIAAMGLNTVFLQVRPSADALYPSELFPWSRYVSGTAGQAPDGSFDVLGYWVTAAHERGLQLHAWINPYRITIDGEDEWNAIPDSSPAKQHPEWVVKYNDNYYFNPGIPAVQQLVVDGAAEIVKNYDVDGIHLDDYFYPGTDFADEATYERYGQDFSKIGDWRRDNVNTLIAALNETLHTLDKNLSFGVSPAGIWENKSANSKGSDTQGQSSFSELYCDSLQWINAGTVDYICPQLYWSIGFEPADFQTLVKWWQKAVSTSDVALYIGIGAYRSAEAQPGDTWYGTDEIERQLTLLDDSIDIQGEVFFSYASLESIDGCPAFLTAHYAEDKPVTKPDTDNSGTITQEEAQQQATLLDMLSRFIVSLFR
;
A
#
# COMPACT_ATOMS: atom_id res chain seq x y z
N MET A 1 -61.98 3.07 9.42
CA MET A 1 -61.13 3.80 8.46
C MET A 1 -59.67 4.04 8.93
N LEU A 2 -59.37 3.97 10.23
CA LEU A 2 -58.02 4.20 10.76
C LEU A 2 -57.04 3.02 10.56
N LYS A 3 -57.53 1.79 10.60
CA LYS A 3 -56.68 0.57 10.41
C LYS A 3 -56.20 0.35 8.97
N LYS A 4 -56.84 0.92 7.96
CA LYS A 4 -56.40 0.81 6.53
C LYS A 4 -55.35 1.85 6.17
N ARG A 5 -55.19 2.95 6.94
CA ARG A 5 -54.16 3.97 6.70
C ARG A 5 -52.82 3.63 7.35
N ILE A 6 -52.81 2.84 8.43
CA ILE A 6 -51.60 2.40 9.09
C ILE A 6 -50.90 1.30 8.27
N LEU A 7 -51.66 0.44 7.58
CA LEU A 7 -51.07 -0.61 6.74
C LEU A 7 -50.42 -0.08 5.47
N SER A 8 -50.87 1.07 4.95
CA SER A 8 -50.28 1.71 3.77
C SER A 8 -49.01 2.51 4.08
N ILE A 9 -48.83 2.96 5.30
CA ILE A 9 -47.61 3.67 5.73
C ILE A 9 -46.48 2.68 6.06
N VAL A 10 -46.81 1.51 6.57
CA VAL A 10 -45.81 0.44 6.83
C VAL A 10 -45.28 -0.19 5.53
N LEU A 11 -46.14 -0.26 4.48
CA LEU A 11 -45.71 -0.80 3.17
C LEU A 11 -44.90 0.22 2.34
N ALA A 12 -44.98 1.52 2.64
CA ALA A 12 -44.25 2.57 1.93
C ALA A 12 -42.85 2.83 2.53
N LEU A 13 -42.56 2.35 3.76
CA LEU A 13 -41.23 2.47 4.41
C LEU A 13 -40.33 1.26 4.16
N THR A 14 -40.82 0.21 3.51
CA THR A 14 -40.00 -0.99 3.21
C THR A 14 -39.40 -1.00 1.80
N MET A 15 -39.59 0.06 1.01
CA MET A 15 -39.10 0.14 -0.38
C MET A 15 -37.96 1.15 -0.60
N LEU A 16 -37.20 1.51 0.44
CA LEU A 16 -36.03 2.42 0.30
C LEU A 16 -34.83 1.93 1.09
N MET A 17 -34.65 0.63 1.18
CA MET A 17 -33.34 0.04 1.39
C MET A 17 -33.02 -0.77 0.12
N VAL A 18 -32.52 -0.11 -0.92
CA VAL A 18 -31.61 -0.75 -1.85
C VAL A 18 -30.37 -1.01 -0.97
N PRO A 19 -30.00 -2.26 -0.66
CA PRO A 19 -28.67 -2.51 -0.17
C PRO A 19 -27.78 -2.04 -1.32
N GLY A 20 -27.00 -0.97 -1.10
CA GLY A 20 -25.80 -0.78 -1.87
C GLY A 20 -25.12 -2.14 -1.85
N ALA A 21 -24.82 -2.71 -3.00
CA ALA A 21 -23.96 -3.85 -3.08
C ALA A 21 -22.62 -3.32 -2.56
N TYR A 22 -22.37 -3.48 -1.23
CA TYR A 22 -21.03 -3.46 -0.74
C TYR A 22 -20.32 -4.56 -1.52
N ALA A 23 -19.39 -4.20 -2.37
CA ALA A 23 -18.44 -5.16 -2.89
C ALA A 23 -17.90 -5.88 -1.65
N ALA A 24 -18.07 -7.19 -1.60
CA ALA A 24 -17.47 -7.98 -0.54
C ALA A 24 -15.97 -7.64 -0.60
N GLN A 25 -15.41 -7.15 0.52
CA GLN A 25 -13.96 -6.97 0.57
C GLN A 25 -13.34 -8.30 0.15
N PRO A 26 -12.42 -8.32 -0.83
CA PRO A 26 -11.66 -9.53 -1.11
C PRO A 26 -11.12 -10.03 0.22
N ALA A 27 -11.20 -11.32 0.46
CA ALA A 27 -10.52 -11.88 1.62
C ALA A 27 -9.07 -11.39 1.59
N LYS A 28 -8.44 -11.14 2.75
CA LYS A 28 -6.99 -10.80 2.86
C LYS A 28 -6.09 -11.74 2.04
N ASP A 29 -6.65 -12.79 1.51
CA ASP A 29 -6.02 -13.93 0.87
C ASP A 29 -6.06 -13.92 -0.66
N ASP A 30 -6.42 -12.79 -1.32
CA ASP A 30 -6.51 -12.72 -2.78
C ASP A 30 -6.30 -11.30 -3.30
N MET A 31 -5.11 -10.70 -3.02
CA MET A 31 -4.73 -9.41 -3.56
C MET A 31 -4.20 -9.56 -4.98
N ARG A 32 -4.86 -8.95 -5.96
CA ARG A 32 -4.43 -8.84 -7.35
C ARG A 32 -4.39 -7.36 -7.69
N GLY A 33 -3.28 -6.73 -7.31
CA GLY A 33 -3.18 -5.28 -7.29
C GLY A 33 -2.39 -4.69 -8.46
N VAL A 34 -2.62 -3.41 -8.73
CA VAL A 34 -1.80 -2.62 -9.64
C VAL A 34 -1.58 -1.21 -9.08
N TRP A 35 -0.35 -0.72 -9.20
CA TRP A 35 -0.05 0.68 -8.94
C TRP A 35 -0.40 1.54 -10.16
N VAL A 36 -1.07 2.67 -9.88
CA VAL A 36 -1.36 3.74 -10.84
C VAL A 36 -0.64 4.99 -10.36
N ALA A 37 0.52 5.28 -10.96
CA ALA A 37 1.41 6.35 -10.56
C ALA A 37 1.06 7.67 -11.24
N SER A 38 0.90 8.74 -10.45
CA SER A 38 0.65 10.09 -10.97
C SER A 38 1.93 10.92 -11.17
N VAL A 39 2.99 10.55 -10.45
CA VAL A 39 4.30 11.20 -10.61
C VAL A 39 4.76 11.15 -12.06
N HIS A 40 5.22 12.29 -12.59
CA HIS A 40 5.62 12.43 -14.00
C HIS A 40 4.55 11.99 -15.00
N ASN A 41 3.29 11.90 -14.59
CA ASN A 41 2.20 11.41 -15.43
C ASN A 41 2.51 10.01 -16.04
N ILE A 42 3.09 9.10 -15.22
CA ILE A 42 3.50 7.76 -15.67
C ILE A 42 2.29 6.94 -16.11
N ASP A 43 1.26 6.90 -15.27
CA ASP A 43 0.04 6.15 -15.53
C ASP A 43 -1.14 7.14 -15.67
N PHE A 44 -1.53 7.82 -14.59
CA PHE A 44 -2.68 8.72 -14.54
C PHE A 44 -2.40 10.02 -13.77
N PRO A 45 -2.86 11.20 -14.28
CA PRO A 45 -3.40 11.40 -15.63
C PRO A 45 -2.30 11.34 -16.68
N SER A 46 -2.61 10.90 -17.89
CA SER A 46 -1.64 10.81 -19.00
C SER A 46 -1.14 12.17 -19.49
N GLU A 47 -1.96 13.21 -19.32
CA GLU A 47 -1.63 14.59 -19.69
C GLU A 47 -2.06 15.56 -18.58
N GLN A 48 -1.32 16.66 -18.48
CA GLN A 48 -1.65 17.77 -17.57
C GLN A 48 -2.73 18.67 -18.20
N GLY A 49 -3.56 19.29 -17.35
CA GLY A 49 -4.54 20.28 -17.80
C GLY A 49 -5.74 19.71 -18.54
N MET A 50 -6.05 18.45 -18.34
CA MET A 50 -7.24 17.80 -18.89
C MET A 50 -8.53 18.43 -18.36
N THR A 51 -9.59 18.37 -19.15
CA THR A 51 -10.94 18.69 -18.70
C THR A 51 -11.50 17.61 -17.79
N ALA A 52 -12.51 17.94 -16.96
CA ALA A 52 -13.18 16.96 -16.09
C ALA A 52 -13.71 15.74 -16.87
N ASP A 53 -14.23 15.94 -18.08
CA ASP A 53 -14.71 14.83 -18.92
C ASP A 53 -13.59 13.95 -19.47
N GLN A 54 -12.41 14.52 -19.73
CA GLN A 54 -11.21 13.75 -20.13
C GLN A 54 -10.68 12.93 -18.96
N PHE A 55 -10.56 13.52 -17.76
CA PHE A 55 -10.19 12.78 -16.55
C PHE A 55 -11.10 11.56 -16.31
N LYS A 56 -12.42 11.76 -16.44
CA LYS A 56 -13.38 10.67 -16.26
C LYS A 56 -13.21 9.57 -17.30
N ALA A 57 -13.12 9.96 -18.58
CA ALA A 57 -12.99 9.00 -19.68
C ALA A 57 -11.69 8.16 -19.57
N GLU A 58 -10.60 8.78 -19.13
CA GLU A 58 -9.33 8.07 -18.90
C GLU A 58 -9.45 7.12 -17.71
N ALA A 59 -9.91 7.61 -16.55
CA ALA A 59 -10.13 6.79 -15.36
C ALA A 59 -11.06 5.60 -15.62
N ASP A 60 -12.18 5.82 -16.34
CA ASP A 60 -13.08 4.75 -16.73
C ASP A 60 -12.39 3.70 -17.61
N THR A 61 -11.59 4.14 -18.58
CA THR A 61 -10.85 3.24 -19.47
C THR A 61 -9.84 2.40 -18.68
N GLU A 62 -9.07 3.03 -17.79
CA GLU A 62 -8.08 2.32 -16.98
C GLU A 62 -8.73 1.32 -16.03
N LEU A 63 -9.80 1.73 -15.33
CA LEU A 63 -10.51 0.85 -14.41
C LEU A 63 -11.20 -0.32 -15.13
N ASP A 64 -11.76 -0.09 -16.33
CA ASP A 64 -12.32 -1.17 -17.15
C ASP A 64 -11.25 -2.17 -17.59
N ASN A 65 -10.07 -1.71 -18.00
CA ASN A 65 -8.95 -2.55 -18.36
C ASN A 65 -8.40 -3.33 -17.16
N ILE A 66 -8.24 -2.67 -16.00
CA ILE A 66 -7.79 -3.30 -14.75
C ILE A 66 -8.75 -4.44 -14.36
N ALA A 67 -10.05 -4.17 -14.37
CA ALA A 67 -11.06 -5.20 -14.08
C ALA A 67 -11.06 -6.33 -15.12
N ALA A 68 -10.88 -6.02 -16.42
CA ALA A 68 -10.82 -7.01 -17.49
C ALA A 68 -9.59 -7.92 -17.40
N MET A 69 -8.45 -7.43 -16.88
CA MET A 69 -7.27 -8.23 -16.57
C MET A 69 -7.48 -9.19 -15.37
N GLY A 70 -8.61 -9.09 -14.66
CA GLY A 70 -8.89 -9.89 -13.47
C GLY A 70 -8.25 -9.37 -12.19
N LEU A 71 -7.71 -8.15 -12.21
CA LEU A 71 -7.20 -7.47 -11.04
C LEU A 71 -8.36 -6.97 -10.17
N ASN A 72 -8.15 -6.80 -8.87
CA ASN A 72 -9.21 -6.44 -7.92
C ASN A 72 -8.89 -5.23 -7.04
N THR A 73 -7.67 -4.69 -7.10
CA THR A 73 -7.25 -3.57 -6.24
C THR A 73 -6.38 -2.60 -7.01
N VAL A 74 -6.68 -1.30 -6.86
CA VAL A 74 -5.90 -0.20 -7.42
C VAL A 74 -5.19 0.55 -6.31
N PHE A 75 -3.89 0.77 -6.45
CA PHE A 75 -3.08 1.65 -5.62
C PHE A 75 -2.86 2.97 -6.36
N LEU A 76 -3.80 3.91 -6.21
CA LEU A 76 -3.75 5.20 -6.90
C LEU A 76 -2.85 6.18 -6.15
N GLN A 77 -1.81 6.70 -6.80
CA GLN A 77 -0.92 7.70 -6.21
C GLN A 77 -1.61 9.08 -6.16
N VAL A 78 -2.20 9.38 -5.00
CA VAL A 78 -2.97 10.61 -4.78
C VAL A 78 -2.14 11.74 -4.18
N ARG A 79 -0.94 11.41 -3.65
CA ARG A 79 0.04 12.37 -3.15
C ARG A 79 1.45 11.93 -3.57
N PRO A 80 1.86 12.29 -4.80
CA PRO A 80 3.20 11.96 -5.32
C PRO A 80 4.33 12.70 -4.62
N SER A 81 4.03 13.88 -4.06
CA SER A 81 4.95 14.76 -3.34
C SER A 81 4.19 15.48 -2.20
N ALA A 82 4.66 16.65 -1.77
CA ALA A 82 3.94 17.50 -0.82
C ALA A 82 2.76 18.24 -1.48
N ASP A 83 1.94 17.53 -2.22
CA ASP A 83 0.82 17.99 -3.02
C ASP A 83 -0.33 16.97 -3.00
N ALA A 84 -1.44 17.22 -3.67
CA ALA A 84 -2.60 16.33 -3.69
C ALA A 84 -3.31 16.34 -5.05
N LEU A 85 -3.90 15.19 -5.44
CA LEU A 85 -4.79 15.04 -6.59
C LEU A 85 -6.27 15.25 -6.21
N TYR A 86 -6.54 15.78 -5.04
CA TYR A 86 -7.88 15.99 -4.48
C TYR A 86 -7.94 17.33 -3.75
N PRO A 87 -9.14 17.90 -3.49
CA PRO A 87 -9.28 19.08 -2.66
C PRO A 87 -8.77 18.81 -1.24
N SER A 88 -7.59 19.32 -0.91
CA SER A 88 -6.98 19.19 0.40
C SER A 88 -6.93 20.52 1.12
N GLU A 89 -7.17 20.52 2.44
CA GLU A 89 -6.97 21.69 3.31
C GLU A 89 -5.50 21.84 3.74
N LEU A 90 -4.70 20.77 3.58
CA LEU A 90 -3.31 20.69 4.04
C LEU A 90 -2.29 20.86 2.93
N PHE A 91 -2.60 20.37 1.73
CA PHE A 91 -1.65 20.31 0.62
C PHE A 91 -2.18 21.03 -0.61
N PRO A 92 -1.32 21.74 -1.37
CA PRO A 92 -1.71 22.33 -2.64
C PRO A 92 -2.03 21.25 -3.68
N TRP A 93 -2.81 21.62 -4.70
CA TRP A 93 -3.04 20.76 -5.85
C TRP A 93 -1.73 20.39 -6.55
N SER A 94 -1.63 19.15 -6.95
CA SER A 94 -0.49 18.64 -7.70
C SER A 94 -0.43 19.26 -9.11
N ARG A 95 0.79 19.59 -9.54
CA ARG A 95 1.05 20.06 -10.91
C ARG A 95 0.73 18.99 -11.96
N TYR A 96 0.77 17.72 -11.59
CA TYR A 96 0.48 16.61 -12.51
C TYR A 96 -0.98 16.60 -12.97
N VAL A 97 -1.89 17.30 -12.26
CA VAL A 97 -3.29 17.43 -12.66
C VAL A 97 -3.51 18.61 -13.62
N SER A 98 -3.03 19.79 -13.24
CA SER A 98 -3.34 21.03 -13.96
C SER A 98 -2.17 21.58 -14.79
N GLY A 99 -0.96 21.06 -14.62
CA GLY A 99 0.27 21.64 -15.17
C GLY A 99 0.88 22.75 -14.31
N THR A 100 0.19 23.18 -13.24
CA THR A 100 0.67 24.25 -12.36
C THR A 100 0.44 23.88 -10.90
N ALA A 101 1.51 23.87 -10.11
CA ALA A 101 1.41 23.57 -8.69
C ALA A 101 0.46 24.54 -7.96
N GLY A 102 -0.45 24.00 -7.16
CA GLY A 102 -1.47 24.75 -6.40
C GLY A 102 -2.69 25.15 -7.20
N GLN A 103 -2.73 24.91 -8.51
CA GLN A 103 -3.89 25.17 -9.35
C GLN A 103 -4.80 23.93 -9.41
N ALA A 104 -6.08 24.12 -9.05
CA ALA A 104 -7.10 23.09 -9.23
C ALA A 104 -7.26 22.70 -10.70
N PRO A 105 -7.66 21.44 -11.00
CA PRO A 105 -8.05 21.03 -12.34
C PRO A 105 -9.32 21.75 -12.81
N ASP A 106 -9.70 21.55 -14.08
CA ASP A 106 -10.88 22.14 -14.69
C ASP A 106 -12.13 21.93 -13.82
N GLY A 107 -12.87 23.03 -13.59
CA GLY A 107 -14.08 23.00 -12.75
C GLY A 107 -13.86 22.56 -11.29
N SER A 108 -12.61 22.57 -10.81
CA SER A 108 -12.25 22.02 -9.49
C SER A 108 -12.68 20.54 -9.35
N PHE A 109 -12.50 19.76 -10.43
CA PHE A 109 -12.85 18.35 -10.46
C PHE A 109 -12.12 17.55 -9.39
N ASP A 110 -12.89 16.82 -8.58
CA ASP A 110 -12.33 15.94 -7.53
C ASP A 110 -11.92 14.59 -8.15
N VAL A 111 -10.62 14.48 -8.44
CA VAL A 111 -10.04 13.30 -9.08
C VAL A 111 -10.18 12.07 -8.20
N LEU A 112 -9.81 12.16 -6.90
CA LEU A 112 -9.89 11.01 -5.98
C LEU A 112 -11.34 10.57 -5.74
N GLY A 113 -12.26 11.51 -5.52
CA GLY A 113 -13.67 11.21 -5.32
C GLY A 113 -14.28 10.47 -6.52
N TYR A 114 -13.89 10.84 -7.74
CA TYR A 114 -14.31 10.13 -8.94
C TYR A 114 -13.72 8.71 -9.01
N TRP A 115 -12.41 8.56 -8.81
CA TRP A 115 -11.72 7.26 -8.86
C TRP A 115 -12.29 6.26 -7.85
N VAL A 116 -12.54 6.68 -6.60
CA VAL A 116 -13.15 5.83 -5.56
C VAL A 116 -14.51 5.32 -6.03
N THR A 117 -15.38 6.24 -6.49
CA THR A 117 -16.72 5.86 -6.94
C THR A 117 -16.67 4.92 -8.14
N ALA A 118 -15.87 5.24 -9.15
CA ALA A 118 -15.75 4.48 -10.39
C ALA A 118 -15.09 3.10 -10.18
N ALA A 119 -14.12 2.99 -9.25
CA ALA A 119 -13.54 1.71 -8.85
C ALA A 119 -14.56 0.80 -8.17
N HIS A 120 -15.29 1.34 -7.19
CA HIS A 120 -16.34 0.58 -6.48
C HIS A 120 -17.50 0.13 -7.39
N GLU A 121 -17.89 0.93 -8.38
CA GLU A 121 -18.88 0.54 -9.40
C GLU A 121 -18.45 -0.69 -10.20
N ARG A 122 -17.14 -0.95 -10.29
CA ARG A 122 -16.53 -2.10 -10.98
C ARG A 122 -16.14 -3.25 -10.03
N GLY A 123 -16.43 -3.10 -8.74
CA GLY A 123 -16.04 -4.07 -7.70
C GLY A 123 -14.54 -4.10 -7.39
N LEU A 124 -13.82 -3.03 -7.75
CA LEU A 124 -12.40 -2.85 -7.43
C LEU A 124 -12.25 -2.13 -6.09
N GLN A 125 -11.26 -2.52 -5.29
CA GLN A 125 -10.79 -1.73 -4.15
C GLN A 125 -9.88 -0.60 -4.61
N LEU A 126 -9.88 0.51 -3.86
CA LEU A 126 -8.97 1.61 -4.09
C LEU A 126 -8.20 1.94 -2.81
N HIS A 127 -6.88 1.74 -2.86
CA HIS A 127 -5.95 2.21 -1.84
C HIS A 127 -5.34 3.55 -2.26
N ALA A 128 -5.45 4.56 -1.42
CA ALA A 128 -4.82 5.85 -1.66
C ALA A 128 -3.31 5.76 -1.34
N TRP A 129 -2.49 5.84 -2.38
CA TRP A 129 -1.04 5.81 -2.24
C TRP A 129 -0.50 7.22 -2.04
N ILE A 130 0.27 7.41 -0.96
CA ILE A 130 0.91 8.66 -0.59
C ILE A 130 2.41 8.47 -0.39
N ASN A 131 3.22 9.40 -0.91
CA ASN A 131 4.61 9.53 -0.55
C ASN A 131 4.73 10.45 0.69
N PRO A 132 5.34 10.00 1.80
CA PRO A 132 5.23 10.73 3.06
C PRO A 132 6.08 12.01 3.12
N TYR A 133 7.27 12.04 2.48
CA TYR A 133 8.25 13.09 2.77
C TYR A 133 8.79 13.83 1.57
N ARG A 134 8.58 13.33 0.35
CA ARG A 134 9.09 13.98 -0.86
C ARG A 134 8.37 15.30 -1.12
N ILE A 135 9.15 16.34 -1.43
CA ILE A 135 8.62 17.67 -1.79
C ILE A 135 8.83 17.93 -3.27
N THR A 136 10.02 17.64 -3.81
CA THR A 136 10.35 17.80 -5.23
C THR A 136 11.03 16.57 -5.82
N ILE A 137 10.98 16.47 -7.16
CA ILE A 137 11.69 15.46 -7.96
C ILE A 137 12.58 16.15 -8.99
N ASP A 138 12.12 17.29 -9.53
CA ASP A 138 12.76 18.03 -10.61
C ASP A 138 13.56 19.24 -10.08
N GLY A 139 13.98 19.18 -8.83
CA GLY A 139 14.98 20.10 -8.28
C GLY A 139 14.46 21.51 -7.98
N GLU A 140 15.35 22.49 -8.23
CA GLU A 140 15.16 23.88 -7.84
C GLU A 140 14.00 24.57 -8.59
N ASP A 141 13.80 24.24 -9.87
CA ASP A 141 12.72 24.85 -10.66
C ASP A 141 11.34 24.43 -10.13
N GLU A 142 11.19 23.16 -9.76
CA GLU A 142 9.98 22.68 -9.10
C GLU A 142 9.79 23.33 -7.72
N TRP A 143 10.87 23.39 -6.90
CA TRP A 143 10.83 24.08 -5.63
C TRP A 143 10.33 25.52 -5.77
N ASN A 144 10.83 26.28 -6.75
CA ASN A 144 10.44 27.66 -6.98
C ASN A 144 8.98 27.80 -7.45
N ALA A 145 8.43 26.77 -8.10
CA ALA A 145 7.05 26.73 -8.57
C ALA A 145 6.02 26.35 -7.49
N ILE A 146 6.44 25.77 -6.35
CA ILE A 146 5.55 25.42 -5.24
C ILE A 146 4.92 26.72 -4.65
N PRO A 147 3.58 26.77 -4.45
CA PRO A 147 2.92 27.96 -3.95
C PRO A 147 3.25 28.24 -2.46
N ASP A 148 3.19 29.50 -2.06
CA ASP A 148 3.44 29.94 -0.67
C ASP A 148 2.49 29.30 0.35
N SER A 149 1.34 28.78 -0.09
CA SER A 149 0.40 28.04 0.77
C SER A 149 0.88 26.63 1.13
N SER A 150 1.89 26.09 0.45
CA SER A 150 2.43 24.76 0.76
C SER A 150 3.04 24.74 2.17
N PRO A 151 2.82 23.68 2.96
CA PRO A 151 3.51 23.49 4.24
C PRO A 151 5.04 23.59 4.13
N ALA A 152 5.62 23.15 3.02
CA ALA A 152 7.05 23.27 2.77
C ALA A 152 7.54 24.71 2.65
N LYS A 153 6.72 25.61 2.11
CA LYS A 153 7.04 27.06 2.04
C LYS A 153 6.72 27.79 3.33
N GLN A 154 5.67 27.37 4.03
CA GLN A 154 5.28 27.97 5.31
C GLN A 154 6.25 27.60 6.43
N HIS A 155 6.88 26.42 6.35
CA HIS A 155 7.80 25.86 7.35
C HIS A 155 9.14 25.46 6.71
N PRO A 156 9.94 26.43 6.24
CA PRO A 156 11.23 26.12 5.63
C PRO A 156 12.20 25.39 6.58
N GLU A 157 12.01 25.51 7.89
CA GLU A 157 12.77 24.80 8.92
C GLU A 157 12.43 23.29 8.97
N TRP A 158 11.36 22.84 8.30
CA TRP A 158 11.01 21.42 8.15
C TRP A 158 11.67 20.77 6.95
N VAL A 159 12.33 21.57 6.09
CA VAL A 159 12.79 21.14 4.78
C VAL A 159 14.28 20.91 4.76
N VAL A 160 14.70 19.80 4.17
CA VAL A 160 16.10 19.46 3.92
C VAL A 160 16.29 19.30 2.40
N LYS A 161 17.33 19.97 1.88
CA LYS A 161 17.76 19.73 0.50
C LYS A 161 18.72 18.52 0.50
N TYR A 162 18.39 17.52 -0.30
CA TYR A 162 19.20 16.34 -0.50
C TYR A 162 19.45 16.13 -2.00
N ASN A 163 20.71 16.12 -2.37
CA ASN A 163 21.12 16.26 -3.78
C ASN A 163 20.48 17.53 -4.38
N ASP A 164 19.74 17.40 -5.49
CA ASP A 164 19.04 18.54 -6.10
C ASP A 164 17.58 18.70 -5.67
N ASN A 165 17.06 17.77 -4.84
CA ASN A 165 15.66 17.72 -4.44
C ASN A 165 15.44 18.14 -2.99
N TYR A 166 14.17 18.38 -2.64
CA TYR A 166 13.75 18.82 -1.33
C TYR A 166 12.85 17.76 -0.68
N TYR A 167 13.03 17.58 0.63
CA TYR A 167 12.30 16.61 1.44
C TYR A 167 11.88 17.23 2.76
N PHE A 168 10.74 16.82 3.28
CA PHE A 168 10.44 17.04 4.69
C PHE A 168 11.39 16.21 5.56
N ASN A 169 11.79 16.77 6.70
CA ASN A 169 12.67 16.09 7.64
C ASN A 169 11.87 15.11 8.53
N PRO A 170 12.03 13.78 8.36
CA PRO A 170 11.26 12.79 9.12
C PRO A 170 11.50 12.83 10.64
N GLY A 171 12.59 13.44 11.08
CA GLY A 171 12.96 13.58 12.48
C GLY A 171 12.25 14.72 13.22
N ILE A 172 11.38 15.48 12.54
CA ILE A 172 10.62 16.59 13.14
C ILE A 172 9.21 16.08 13.48
N PRO A 173 8.78 16.07 14.77
CA PRO A 173 7.47 15.56 15.17
C PRO A 173 6.29 16.25 14.47
N ALA A 174 6.39 17.56 14.18
CA ALA A 174 5.36 18.28 13.45
C ALA A 174 5.22 17.84 11.98
N VAL A 175 6.31 17.37 11.37
CA VAL A 175 6.29 16.77 10.02
C VAL A 175 5.61 15.41 10.05
N GLN A 176 5.92 14.56 11.03
CA GLN A 176 5.23 13.28 11.20
C GLN A 176 3.72 13.50 11.39
N GLN A 177 3.33 14.49 12.21
CA GLN A 177 1.93 14.85 12.41
C GLN A 177 1.27 15.33 11.11
N LEU A 178 1.96 16.13 10.28
CA LEU A 178 1.44 16.56 8.97
C LEU A 178 1.13 15.37 8.06
N VAL A 179 1.99 14.34 8.05
CA VAL A 179 1.74 13.12 7.26
C VAL A 179 0.52 12.36 7.78
N VAL A 180 0.41 12.21 9.11
CA VAL A 180 -0.74 11.56 9.77
C VAL A 180 -2.03 12.32 9.50
N ASP A 181 -2.02 13.65 9.63
CA ASP A 181 -3.19 14.49 9.37
C ASP A 181 -3.63 14.41 7.91
N GLY A 182 -2.67 14.36 6.97
CA GLY A 182 -2.95 14.21 5.54
C GLY A 182 -3.55 12.86 5.17
N ALA A 183 -3.11 11.77 5.80
CA ALA A 183 -3.72 10.46 5.63
C ALA A 183 -5.13 10.41 6.26
N ALA A 184 -5.28 11.00 7.45
CA ALA A 184 -6.57 11.13 8.13
C ALA A 184 -7.58 12.00 7.35
N GLU A 185 -7.11 13.03 6.64
CA GLU A 185 -7.94 13.85 5.74
C GLU A 185 -8.56 13.01 4.64
N ILE A 186 -7.77 12.14 4.00
CA ILE A 186 -8.26 11.23 2.95
C ILE A 186 -9.37 10.33 3.51
N VAL A 187 -9.13 9.62 4.59
CA VAL A 187 -10.08 8.66 5.18
C VAL A 187 -11.37 9.34 5.68
N LYS A 188 -11.29 10.58 6.13
CA LYS A 188 -12.48 11.34 6.56
C LYS A 188 -13.37 11.79 5.40
N ASN A 189 -12.78 12.03 4.24
CA ASN A 189 -13.46 12.65 3.11
C ASN A 189 -13.83 11.66 2.00
N TYR A 190 -13.16 10.50 1.96
CA TYR A 190 -13.30 9.52 0.88
C TYR A 190 -13.46 8.10 1.44
N ASP A 191 -14.29 7.30 0.78
CA ASP A 191 -14.53 5.89 1.09
C ASP A 191 -13.44 5.02 0.44
N VAL A 192 -12.16 5.29 0.79
CA VAL A 192 -11.03 4.48 0.31
C VAL A 192 -10.94 3.18 1.11
N ASP A 193 -10.53 2.09 0.45
CA ASP A 193 -10.37 0.77 1.09
C ASP A 193 -9.06 0.65 1.86
N GLY A 194 -8.08 1.51 1.54
CA GLY A 194 -6.79 1.51 2.22
C GLY A 194 -5.97 2.78 2.05
N ILE A 195 -4.97 2.90 2.93
CA ILE A 195 -3.86 3.86 2.78
C ILE A 195 -2.58 3.06 2.54
N HIS A 196 -1.82 3.48 1.54
CA HIS A 196 -0.58 2.84 1.12
C HIS A 196 0.59 3.83 1.12
N LEU A 197 1.72 3.43 1.69
CA LEU A 197 2.99 4.14 1.58
C LEU A 197 3.96 3.37 0.69
N ASP A 198 4.80 4.09 -0.05
CA ASP A 198 5.93 3.53 -0.80
C ASP A 198 7.20 3.37 0.07
N ASP A 199 8.37 3.28 -0.54
CA ASP A 199 9.67 3.11 0.11
C ASP A 199 10.44 4.42 0.34
N TYR A 200 9.88 5.57 -0.03
CA TYR A 200 10.57 6.87 0.03
C TYR A 200 10.42 7.54 1.40
N PHE A 201 11.14 7.03 2.43
CA PHE A 201 11.22 7.67 3.74
C PHE A 201 12.44 8.59 3.82
N TYR A 202 13.60 8.08 4.21
CA TYR A 202 14.86 8.83 4.09
C TYR A 202 15.46 8.57 2.70
N PRO A 203 15.94 9.61 1.98
CA PRO A 203 16.45 9.40 0.63
C PRO A 203 17.88 8.82 0.59
N GLY A 204 18.57 8.75 1.73
CA GLY A 204 19.91 8.18 1.83
C GLY A 204 20.59 8.44 3.17
N THR A 205 21.80 7.91 3.30
CA THR A 205 22.53 7.89 4.58
C THR A 205 23.17 9.24 4.95
N ASP A 206 23.41 10.10 3.98
CA ASP A 206 24.02 11.43 4.13
C ASP A 206 22.97 12.57 4.14
N PHE A 207 21.74 12.25 4.56
CA PHE A 207 20.69 13.24 4.76
C PHE A 207 21.07 14.21 5.87
N ALA A 208 21.00 15.53 5.60
CA ALA A 208 21.52 16.57 6.49
C ALA A 208 20.54 16.91 7.63
N ASP A 209 20.37 16.02 8.59
CA ASP A 209 19.47 16.17 9.74
C ASP A 209 20.18 16.15 11.11
N GLU A 210 21.50 16.34 11.16
CA GLU A 210 22.30 16.28 12.39
C GLU A 210 21.77 17.27 13.46
N ALA A 211 21.42 18.48 13.07
CA ALA A 211 20.87 19.47 14.00
C ALA A 211 19.50 19.03 14.58
N THR A 212 18.72 18.29 13.82
CA THR A 212 17.47 17.70 14.27
C THR A 212 17.74 16.54 15.23
N TYR A 213 18.72 15.70 14.92
CA TYR A 213 19.19 14.63 15.80
C TYR A 213 19.70 15.17 17.13
N GLU A 214 20.53 16.25 17.13
CA GLU A 214 20.97 16.91 18.36
C GLU A 214 19.80 17.40 19.23
N ARG A 215 18.70 17.80 18.61
CA ARG A 215 17.51 18.30 19.30
C ARG A 215 16.58 17.21 19.81
N TYR A 216 16.33 16.18 19.02
CA TYR A 216 15.27 15.18 19.26
C TYR A 216 15.79 13.75 19.44
N GLY A 217 17.05 13.48 19.08
CA GLY A 217 17.63 12.13 19.11
C GLY A 217 18.53 11.84 20.30
N GLN A 218 18.48 12.62 21.39
CA GLN A 218 19.41 12.54 22.52
C GLN A 218 19.40 11.19 23.26
N ASP A 219 18.31 10.44 23.16
CA ASP A 219 18.18 9.10 23.76
C ASP A 219 18.84 8.01 22.92
N PHE A 220 19.29 8.32 21.70
CA PHE A 220 19.92 7.40 20.78
C PHE A 220 21.46 7.63 20.70
N SER A 221 22.21 6.55 20.76
CA SER A 221 23.67 6.62 20.62
C SER A 221 24.14 6.73 19.16
N LYS A 222 23.27 6.42 18.19
CA LYS A 222 23.55 6.45 16.75
C LYS A 222 22.40 7.10 16.00
N ILE A 223 22.74 8.00 15.10
CA ILE A 223 21.77 8.70 14.25
C ILE A 223 20.92 7.73 13.41
N GLY A 224 21.49 6.63 12.90
CA GLY A 224 20.75 5.63 12.13
C GLY A 224 19.66 4.91 12.93
N ASP A 225 19.87 4.68 14.24
CA ASP A 225 18.84 4.09 15.11
C ASP A 225 17.71 5.09 15.34
N TRP A 226 18.02 6.36 15.53
CA TRP A 226 17.04 7.42 15.64
C TRP A 226 16.24 7.64 14.34
N ARG A 227 16.89 7.60 13.17
CA ARG A 227 16.18 7.71 11.89
C ARG A 227 15.18 6.58 11.69
N ARG A 228 15.53 5.34 12.04
CA ARG A 228 14.59 4.21 12.02
C ARG A 228 13.44 4.40 13.00
N ASP A 229 13.73 4.89 14.19
CA ASP A 229 12.70 5.17 15.20
C ASP A 229 11.71 6.24 14.74
N ASN A 230 12.18 7.28 14.03
CA ASN A 230 11.30 8.29 13.43
C ASN A 230 10.31 7.67 12.43
N VAL A 231 10.79 6.76 11.58
CA VAL A 231 9.92 6.07 10.62
C VAL A 231 8.98 5.11 11.34
N ASN A 232 9.47 4.32 12.30
CA ASN A 232 8.65 3.43 13.11
C ASN A 232 7.54 4.17 13.86
N THR A 233 7.86 5.35 14.40
CA THR A 233 6.90 6.24 15.09
C THR A 233 5.81 6.72 14.13
N LEU A 234 6.18 7.15 12.92
CA LEU A 234 5.21 7.53 11.90
C LEU A 234 4.27 6.36 11.55
N ILE A 235 4.82 5.18 11.26
CA ILE A 235 4.03 3.99 10.89
C ILE A 235 3.05 3.60 12.02
N ALA A 236 3.51 3.60 13.28
CA ALA A 236 2.66 3.32 14.42
C ALA A 236 1.54 4.37 14.60
N ALA A 237 1.86 5.66 14.43
CA ALA A 237 0.89 6.75 14.55
C ALA A 237 -0.15 6.72 13.42
N LEU A 238 0.25 6.37 12.20
CA LEU A 238 -0.67 6.15 11.07
C LEU A 238 -1.61 4.98 11.39
N ASN A 239 -1.07 3.83 11.77
CA ASN A 239 -1.88 2.66 12.11
C ASN A 239 -2.94 2.97 13.18
N GLU A 240 -2.54 3.61 14.28
CA GLU A 240 -3.46 3.97 15.36
C GLU A 240 -4.53 4.96 14.90
N THR A 241 -4.13 6.00 14.15
CA THR A 241 -5.04 7.05 13.68
C THR A 241 -6.04 6.51 12.66
N LEU A 242 -5.56 5.76 11.67
CA LEU A 242 -6.38 5.23 10.58
C LEU A 242 -7.41 4.24 11.10
N HIS A 243 -7.02 3.27 11.95
CA HIS A 243 -7.96 2.31 12.54
C HIS A 243 -8.89 2.91 13.60
N THR A 244 -8.54 4.08 14.17
CA THR A 244 -9.48 4.85 15.00
C THR A 244 -10.57 5.50 14.15
N LEU A 245 -10.25 5.91 12.93
CA LEU A 245 -11.21 6.50 11.98
C LEU A 245 -12.08 5.41 11.31
N ASP A 246 -11.44 4.37 10.81
CA ASP A 246 -12.10 3.19 10.25
C ASP A 246 -11.31 1.92 10.59
N LYS A 247 -11.90 1.07 11.42
CA LYS A 247 -11.28 -0.20 11.88
C LYS A 247 -11.14 -1.25 10.76
N ASN A 248 -11.84 -1.09 9.64
CA ASN A 248 -11.79 -2.01 8.50
C ASN A 248 -10.84 -1.54 7.41
N LEU A 249 -10.35 -0.30 7.50
CA LEU A 249 -9.40 0.26 6.53
C LEU A 249 -8.11 -0.56 6.52
N SER A 250 -7.60 -0.86 5.33
CA SER A 250 -6.28 -1.50 5.19
C SER A 250 -5.17 -0.46 5.21
N PHE A 251 -4.14 -0.68 6.03
CA PHE A 251 -2.93 0.15 6.03
C PHE A 251 -1.69 -0.68 5.73
N GLY A 252 -0.93 -0.32 4.71
CA GLY A 252 0.28 -1.05 4.35
C GLY A 252 1.36 -0.21 3.69
N VAL A 253 2.51 -0.86 3.52
CA VAL A 253 3.73 -0.24 2.98
C VAL A 253 4.36 -1.16 1.95
N SER A 254 4.88 -0.57 0.86
CA SER A 254 5.72 -1.27 -0.12
C SER A 254 7.20 -0.86 0.03
N PRO A 255 7.94 -1.47 0.96
CA PRO A 255 9.35 -1.16 1.15
C PRO A 255 10.20 -1.70 -0.01
N ALA A 256 11.44 -1.19 -0.15
CA ALA A 256 12.42 -1.79 -1.05
C ALA A 256 12.60 -3.29 -0.73
N GLY A 257 12.77 -4.10 -1.77
CA GLY A 257 12.70 -5.57 -1.69
C GLY A 257 13.75 -6.24 -0.81
N ILE A 258 14.90 -5.60 -0.58
CA ILE A 258 15.96 -6.08 0.32
C ILE A 258 15.84 -5.35 1.65
N TRP A 259 15.39 -6.03 2.72
CA TRP A 259 15.41 -5.45 4.06
C TRP A 259 16.84 -5.15 4.50
N GLU A 260 17.70 -6.15 4.50
CA GLU A 260 19.14 -6.04 4.74
C GLU A 260 19.87 -7.21 4.11
N ASN A 261 21.13 -7.02 3.70
CA ASN A 261 21.98 -8.09 3.20
C ASN A 261 22.50 -8.96 4.36
N LYS A 262 22.51 -10.26 4.18
CA LYS A 262 22.99 -11.22 5.19
C LYS A 262 24.43 -10.99 5.60
N SER A 263 25.26 -10.43 4.70
CA SER A 263 26.65 -10.06 4.99
C SER A 263 26.78 -8.93 6.04
N ALA A 264 25.77 -8.03 6.11
CA ALA A 264 25.73 -6.93 7.07
C ALA A 264 24.94 -7.30 8.34
N ASN A 265 23.89 -8.10 8.21
CA ASN A 265 23.04 -8.53 9.31
C ASN A 265 22.61 -10.00 9.12
N SER A 266 22.88 -10.86 10.10
CA SER A 266 22.55 -12.29 10.04
C SER A 266 21.05 -12.60 9.85
N LYS A 267 20.17 -11.65 10.11
CA LYS A 267 18.73 -11.73 9.83
C LYS A 267 18.38 -11.40 8.36
N GLY A 268 19.31 -10.79 7.63
CA GLY A 268 19.11 -10.35 6.25
C GLY A 268 19.00 -11.50 5.24
N SER A 269 18.60 -11.16 4.03
CA SER A 269 18.52 -12.05 2.89
C SER A 269 19.91 -12.34 2.28
N ASP A 270 20.04 -13.46 1.58
CA ASP A 270 21.26 -13.80 0.85
C ASP A 270 21.31 -13.03 -0.47
N THR A 271 21.56 -11.74 -0.34
CA THR A 271 21.52 -10.74 -1.42
C THR A 271 22.69 -9.77 -1.32
N GLN A 272 22.87 -8.98 -2.39
CA GLN A 272 23.83 -7.92 -2.52
C GLN A 272 23.17 -6.73 -3.24
N GLY A 273 22.72 -5.74 -2.49
CA GLY A 273 22.04 -4.57 -3.06
C GLY A 273 21.73 -3.53 -2.00
N GLN A 274 21.14 -2.43 -2.42
CA GLN A 274 20.68 -1.39 -1.50
C GLN A 274 19.67 -1.96 -0.51
N SER A 275 19.89 -1.70 0.78
CA SER A 275 19.05 -2.21 1.85
C SER A 275 18.12 -1.12 2.41
N SER A 276 16.87 -1.51 2.69
CA SER A 276 15.90 -0.60 3.28
C SER A 276 16.24 -0.26 4.75
N PHE A 277 16.76 -1.22 5.52
CA PHE A 277 17.08 -1.05 6.95
C PHE A 277 18.23 -0.09 7.20
N SER A 278 19.38 -0.30 6.52
CA SER A 278 20.59 0.47 6.79
C SER A 278 20.68 1.77 5.99
N GLU A 279 20.11 1.83 4.80
CA GLU A 279 20.29 2.93 3.87
C GLU A 279 19.09 3.85 3.78
N LEU A 280 17.86 3.29 3.87
CA LEU A 280 16.60 4.05 3.80
C LEU A 280 15.90 4.16 5.16
N TYR A 281 16.48 3.54 6.19
CA TYR A 281 15.99 3.55 7.57
C TYR A 281 14.57 2.99 7.75
N CYS A 282 14.17 2.04 6.88
CA CYS A 282 12.89 1.33 6.92
C CYS A 282 13.06 0.01 7.68
N ASP A 283 12.56 -0.07 8.91
CA ASP A 283 12.60 -1.31 9.70
C ASP A 283 11.29 -2.10 9.55
N SER A 284 11.05 -2.64 8.36
CA SER A 284 9.83 -3.39 8.07
C SER A 284 9.66 -4.64 8.94
N LEU A 285 10.75 -5.25 9.44
CA LEU A 285 10.64 -6.32 10.44
C LEU A 285 10.05 -5.83 11.76
N GLN A 286 10.36 -4.60 12.18
CA GLN A 286 9.77 -4.00 13.36
C GLN A 286 8.26 -3.79 13.17
N TRP A 287 7.84 -3.32 12.00
CA TRP A 287 6.41 -3.08 11.69
C TRP A 287 5.63 -4.39 11.69
N ILE A 288 6.16 -5.44 11.05
CA ILE A 288 5.58 -6.78 11.03
C ILE A 288 5.45 -7.35 12.46
N ASN A 289 6.53 -7.30 13.26
CA ASN A 289 6.54 -7.85 14.62
C ASN A 289 5.62 -7.08 15.58
N ALA A 290 5.45 -5.77 15.37
CA ALA A 290 4.59 -4.92 16.19
C ALA A 290 3.13 -4.92 15.73
N GLY A 291 2.83 -5.46 14.54
CA GLY A 291 1.49 -5.41 13.95
C GLY A 291 1.02 -3.97 13.66
N THR A 292 1.95 -3.10 13.22
CA THR A 292 1.64 -1.69 12.91
C THR A 292 1.34 -1.45 11.42
N VAL A 293 1.21 -2.52 10.66
CA VAL A 293 0.70 -2.55 9.29
C VAL A 293 -0.20 -3.76 9.14
N ASP A 294 -1.22 -3.68 8.28
CA ASP A 294 -2.09 -4.82 7.95
C ASP A 294 -1.47 -5.71 6.88
N TYR A 295 -0.68 -5.10 6.00
CA TYR A 295 0.07 -5.82 4.97
C TYR A 295 1.42 -5.16 4.70
N ILE A 296 2.32 -5.96 4.15
CA ILE A 296 3.61 -5.54 3.61
C ILE A 296 3.70 -6.00 2.14
N CYS A 297 4.15 -5.10 1.25
CA CYS A 297 4.25 -5.36 -0.19
C CYS A 297 5.65 -5.03 -0.71
N PRO A 298 6.69 -5.84 -0.39
CA PRO A 298 8.05 -5.55 -0.80
C PRO A 298 8.20 -5.53 -2.32
N GLN A 299 8.94 -4.56 -2.84
CA GLN A 299 9.18 -4.34 -4.27
C GLN A 299 10.28 -5.27 -4.78
N LEU A 300 9.89 -6.49 -5.25
CA LEU A 300 10.85 -7.50 -5.74
C LEU A 300 11.07 -7.36 -7.24
N TYR A 301 11.70 -6.27 -7.67
CA TYR A 301 11.86 -5.91 -9.08
C TYR A 301 13.09 -6.55 -9.74
N TRP A 302 13.38 -7.82 -9.41
CA TRP A 302 14.45 -8.65 -10.00
C TRP A 302 13.89 -9.94 -10.56
N SER A 303 14.58 -10.52 -11.56
CA SER A 303 14.17 -11.79 -12.15
C SER A 303 14.55 -12.99 -11.27
N ILE A 304 13.84 -14.09 -11.49
CA ILE A 304 14.23 -15.39 -10.95
C ILE A 304 15.61 -15.76 -11.51
N GLY A 305 16.56 -16.07 -10.61
CA GLY A 305 17.95 -16.43 -10.95
C GLY A 305 18.90 -15.25 -11.10
N PHE A 306 18.47 -14.01 -10.78
CA PHE A 306 19.39 -12.87 -10.71
C PHE A 306 20.23 -12.93 -9.44
N GLU A 307 21.48 -13.43 -9.54
CA GLU A 307 22.34 -13.78 -8.41
C GLU A 307 22.44 -12.71 -7.31
N PRO A 308 22.59 -11.40 -7.60
CA PRO A 308 22.68 -10.37 -6.55
C PRO A 308 21.41 -10.19 -5.73
N ALA A 309 20.23 -10.46 -6.31
CA ALA A 309 18.94 -10.28 -5.66
C ALA A 309 17.87 -11.18 -6.32
N ASP A 310 18.08 -12.50 -6.21
CA ASP A 310 17.18 -13.48 -6.80
C ASP A 310 15.76 -13.38 -6.21
N PHE A 311 14.78 -13.24 -7.10
CA PHE A 311 13.36 -13.11 -6.73
C PHE A 311 12.90 -14.25 -5.79
N GLN A 312 13.21 -15.51 -6.12
CA GLN A 312 12.80 -16.64 -5.28
C GLN A 312 13.45 -16.61 -3.88
N THR A 313 14.70 -16.18 -3.80
CA THR A 313 15.42 -16.01 -2.52
C THR A 313 14.75 -14.96 -1.65
N LEU A 314 14.34 -13.82 -2.25
CA LEU A 314 13.66 -12.75 -1.56
C LEU A 314 12.24 -13.15 -1.14
N VAL A 315 11.47 -13.82 -2.01
CA VAL A 315 10.14 -14.35 -1.67
C VAL A 315 10.23 -15.25 -0.43
N LYS A 316 11.14 -16.20 -0.39
CA LYS A 316 11.34 -17.09 0.78
C LYS A 316 11.75 -16.32 2.04
N TRP A 317 12.54 -15.28 1.89
CA TRP A 317 12.94 -14.45 3.02
C TRP A 317 11.74 -13.70 3.60
N TRP A 318 10.91 -13.07 2.75
CA TRP A 318 9.72 -12.34 3.17
C TRP A 318 8.64 -13.26 3.77
N GLN A 319 8.40 -14.44 3.19
CA GLN A 319 7.53 -15.47 3.79
C GLN A 319 7.96 -15.79 5.22
N LYS A 320 9.25 -15.99 5.43
CA LYS A 320 9.79 -16.22 6.78
C LYS A 320 9.62 -15.00 7.69
N ALA A 321 9.75 -13.79 7.17
CA ALA A 321 9.61 -12.56 7.94
C ALA A 321 8.20 -12.39 8.51
N VAL A 322 7.15 -12.76 7.75
CA VAL A 322 5.76 -12.65 8.19
C VAL A 322 5.22 -13.90 8.92
N SER A 323 5.93 -15.02 8.89
CA SER A 323 5.43 -16.35 9.30
C SER A 323 4.87 -16.47 10.73
N THR A 324 5.13 -15.49 11.59
CA THR A 324 4.66 -15.47 12.99
C THR A 324 3.78 -14.27 13.28
N SER A 325 3.25 -13.59 12.26
CA SER A 325 2.41 -12.41 12.37
C SER A 325 1.11 -12.58 11.60
N ASP A 326 0.14 -11.71 11.87
CA ASP A 326 -1.12 -11.62 11.11
C ASP A 326 -1.02 -10.61 9.94
N VAL A 327 0.19 -10.10 9.65
CA VAL A 327 0.46 -9.16 8.57
C VAL A 327 0.44 -9.91 7.24
N ALA A 328 -0.41 -9.50 6.32
CA ALA A 328 -0.48 -10.09 4.99
C ALA A 328 0.78 -9.76 4.17
N LEU A 329 1.25 -10.72 3.37
CA LEU A 329 2.37 -10.55 2.44
C LEU A 329 1.85 -10.49 1.02
N TYR A 330 2.00 -9.35 0.37
CA TYR A 330 1.84 -9.19 -1.07
C TYR A 330 3.20 -8.98 -1.71
N ILE A 331 3.40 -9.43 -2.94
CA ILE A 331 4.68 -9.29 -3.64
C ILE A 331 4.58 -8.25 -4.74
N GLY A 332 5.40 -7.21 -4.65
CA GLY A 332 5.53 -6.21 -5.71
C GLY A 332 6.32 -6.76 -6.90
N ILE A 333 5.72 -6.78 -8.09
CA ILE A 333 6.29 -7.25 -9.34
C ILE A 333 6.60 -6.05 -10.24
N GLY A 334 7.84 -5.95 -10.74
CA GLY A 334 8.29 -4.86 -11.61
C GLY A 334 7.95 -5.10 -13.07
N ALA A 335 6.68 -4.96 -13.45
CA ALA A 335 6.22 -5.14 -14.83
C ALA A 335 6.92 -4.18 -15.83
N TYR A 336 7.33 -2.99 -15.37
CA TYR A 336 8.09 -2.03 -16.21
C TYR A 336 9.39 -2.64 -16.79
N ARG A 337 9.96 -3.64 -16.10
CA ARG A 337 11.13 -4.37 -16.62
C ARG A 337 10.83 -5.08 -17.94
N SER A 338 9.61 -5.67 -18.06
CA SER A 338 9.16 -6.31 -19.28
C SER A 338 8.78 -5.29 -20.35
N ALA A 339 8.17 -4.17 -19.96
CA ALA A 339 7.81 -3.09 -20.85
C ALA A 339 9.05 -2.44 -21.54
N GLU A 340 10.16 -2.35 -20.83
CA GLU A 340 11.43 -1.78 -21.31
C GLU A 340 12.35 -2.81 -21.99
N ALA A 341 12.07 -4.12 -21.86
CA ALA A 341 12.95 -5.20 -22.31
C ALA A 341 13.03 -5.32 -23.83
N GLN A 342 14.19 -5.76 -24.31
CA GLN A 342 14.43 -6.01 -25.72
C GLN A 342 14.49 -7.53 -25.99
N PRO A 343 14.27 -7.96 -27.26
CA PRO A 343 14.40 -9.38 -27.62
C PRO A 343 15.73 -9.99 -27.18
N GLY A 344 15.66 -11.00 -26.32
CA GLY A 344 16.82 -11.68 -25.75
C GLY A 344 17.10 -11.33 -24.27
N ASP A 345 16.44 -10.32 -23.73
CA ASP A 345 16.47 -10.01 -22.29
C ASP A 345 15.62 -11.02 -21.50
N THR A 346 15.99 -11.26 -20.25
CA THR A 346 15.25 -12.15 -19.35
C THR A 346 13.78 -11.71 -19.15
N TRP A 347 13.53 -10.42 -19.19
CA TRP A 347 12.22 -9.80 -19.00
C TRP A 347 11.41 -9.62 -20.30
N TYR A 348 11.94 -10.04 -21.46
CA TYR A 348 11.24 -9.83 -22.74
C TYR A 348 9.90 -10.57 -22.79
N GLY A 349 8.81 -9.85 -23.07
CA GLY A 349 7.45 -10.40 -23.12
C GLY A 349 6.88 -10.71 -21.73
N THR A 350 6.07 -11.76 -21.61
CA THR A 350 5.38 -12.16 -20.38
C THR A 350 6.07 -13.29 -19.61
N ASP A 351 7.07 -13.92 -20.18
CA ASP A 351 7.64 -15.19 -19.66
C ASP A 351 8.16 -15.06 -18.20
N GLU A 352 8.82 -13.96 -17.85
CA GLU A 352 9.31 -13.75 -16.49
C GLU A 352 8.16 -13.47 -15.51
N ILE A 353 7.17 -12.69 -15.91
CA ILE A 353 5.96 -12.43 -15.11
C ILE A 353 5.22 -13.74 -14.84
N GLU A 354 5.04 -14.60 -15.86
CA GLU A 354 4.42 -15.92 -15.74
C GLU A 354 5.19 -16.81 -14.75
N ARG A 355 6.53 -16.84 -14.84
CA ARG A 355 7.37 -17.60 -13.91
C ARG A 355 7.24 -17.12 -12.47
N GLN A 356 7.18 -15.79 -12.27
CA GLN A 356 7.00 -15.19 -10.95
C GLN A 356 5.62 -15.52 -10.39
N LEU A 357 4.55 -15.35 -11.16
CA LEU A 357 3.18 -15.69 -10.73
C LEU A 357 3.07 -17.18 -10.39
N THR A 358 3.60 -18.08 -11.24
CA THR A 358 3.61 -19.52 -10.95
C THR A 358 4.29 -19.83 -9.62
N LEU A 359 5.41 -19.15 -9.31
CA LEU A 359 6.10 -19.33 -8.03
C LEU A 359 5.26 -18.82 -6.85
N LEU A 360 4.53 -17.72 -7.01
CA LEU A 360 3.65 -17.16 -5.98
C LEU A 360 2.43 -18.04 -5.74
N ASP A 361 1.80 -18.56 -6.80
CA ASP A 361 0.67 -19.50 -6.74
C ASP A 361 0.98 -20.78 -5.96
N ASP A 362 2.21 -21.29 -6.11
CA ASP A 362 2.68 -22.46 -5.39
C ASP A 362 3.02 -22.17 -3.91
N SER A 363 2.88 -20.93 -3.47
CA SER A 363 3.29 -20.42 -2.14
C SER A 363 2.10 -20.27 -1.21
N ILE A 364 2.12 -20.93 -0.05
CA ILE A 364 0.98 -20.98 0.90
C ILE A 364 0.84 -19.76 1.80
N ASP A 365 1.91 -18.96 1.96
CA ASP A 365 1.96 -17.81 2.90
C ASP A 365 2.04 -16.46 2.17
N ILE A 366 1.65 -16.42 0.89
CA ILE A 366 1.55 -15.20 0.08
C ILE A 366 0.10 -14.99 -0.27
N GLN A 367 -0.41 -13.80 0.03
CA GLN A 367 -1.82 -13.46 -0.15
C GLN A 367 -2.06 -12.63 -1.41
N GLY A 368 -1.08 -12.56 -2.30
CA GLY A 368 -1.23 -11.93 -3.62
C GLY A 368 -0.02 -11.12 -4.08
N GLU A 369 -0.23 -10.39 -5.15
CA GLU A 369 0.79 -9.58 -5.81
C GLU A 369 0.26 -8.21 -6.26
N VAL A 370 1.21 -7.30 -6.51
CA VAL A 370 0.91 -5.95 -7.01
C VAL A 370 1.90 -5.61 -8.13
N PHE A 371 1.41 -5.18 -9.28
CA PHE A 371 2.24 -4.88 -10.45
C PHE A 371 2.59 -3.40 -10.54
N PHE A 372 3.86 -3.08 -10.74
CA PHE A 372 4.30 -1.72 -11.04
C PHE A 372 4.66 -1.62 -12.54
N SER A 373 3.86 -0.95 -13.37
CA SER A 373 2.64 -0.21 -13.10
C SER A 373 1.57 -0.52 -14.16
N TYR A 374 0.41 0.14 -14.10
CA TYR A 374 -0.69 -0.06 -15.07
C TYR A 374 -0.26 0.16 -16.52
N ALA A 375 0.34 1.30 -16.85
CA ALA A 375 0.82 1.58 -18.20
C ALA A 375 1.85 0.56 -18.69
N SER A 376 2.65 0.01 -17.79
CA SER A 376 3.59 -1.07 -18.11
C SER A 376 2.85 -2.35 -18.54
N LEU A 377 1.82 -2.76 -17.80
CA LEU A 377 1.02 -3.94 -18.15
C LEU A 377 0.36 -3.80 -19.53
N GLU A 378 -0.19 -2.62 -19.82
CA GLU A 378 -0.83 -2.32 -21.11
C GLU A 378 0.17 -2.32 -22.28
N SER A 379 1.43 -1.93 -22.04
CA SER A 379 2.45 -1.81 -23.08
C SER A 379 3.14 -3.13 -23.43
N ILE A 380 3.05 -4.15 -22.58
CA ILE A 380 3.64 -5.48 -22.83
C ILE A 380 2.73 -6.27 -23.75
N ASP A 381 3.24 -6.67 -24.93
CA ASP A 381 2.45 -7.43 -25.91
C ASP A 381 1.88 -8.72 -25.32
N GLY A 382 0.56 -8.86 -25.37
CA GLY A 382 -0.18 -10.00 -24.87
C GLY A 382 -0.36 -10.07 -23.35
N CYS A 383 0.22 -9.17 -22.55
CA CYS A 383 0.13 -9.20 -21.09
C CYS A 383 -1.30 -9.05 -20.54
N PRO A 384 -2.14 -8.13 -21.02
CA PRO A 384 -3.54 -8.06 -20.57
C PRO A 384 -4.30 -9.36 -20.78
N ALA A 385 -4.15 -9.99 -21.95
CA ALA A 385 -4.80 -11.27 -22.26
C ALA A 385 -4.26 -12.42 -21.40
N PHE A 386 -2.96 -12.42 -21.14
CA PHE A 386 -2.30 -13.39 -20.26
C PHE A 386 -2.85 -13.28 -18.82
N LEU A 387 -2.91 -12.09 -18.23
CA LEU A 387 -3.45 -11.88 -16.89
C LEU A 387 -4.93 -12.27 -16.80
N THR A 388 -5.75 -11.88 -17.80
CA THR A 388 -7.16 -12.31 -17.88
C THR A 388 -7.27 -13.83 -17.84
N ALA A 389 -6.46 -14.56 -18.60
CA ALA A 389 -6.48 -16.02 -18.62
C ALA A 389 -5.97 -16.62 -17.28
N HIS A 390 -4.92 -16.06 -16.73
CA HIS A 390 -4.31 -16.50 -15.47
C HIS A 390 -5.30 -16.42 -14.29
N TYR A 391 -6.01 -15.29 -14.15
CA TYR A 391 -6.97 -15.09 -13.06
C TYR A 391 -8.37 -15.66 -13.32
N ALA A 392 -8.71 -16.02 -14.58
CA ALA A 392 -9.97 -16.72 -14.89
C ALA A 392 -9.95 -18.20 -14.49
N GLU A 393 -8.77 -18.80 -14.32
CA GLU A 393 -8.64 -20.15 -13.79
C GLU A 393 -9.01 -20.12 -12.31
N ASP A 394 -10.22 -20.60 -11.96
CA ASP A 394 -10.61 -20.96 -10.59
C ASP A 394 -9.62 -22.06 -10.13
N LYS A 395 -8.43 -21.67 -9.67
CA LYS A 395 -7.54 -22.59 -9.00
C LYS A 395 -8.23 -23.00 -7.70
N PRO A 396 -8.63 -24.28 -7.55
CA PRO A 396 -9.11 -24.72 -6.27
C PRO A 396 -8.00 -24.41 -5.28
N VAL A 397 -8.29 -23.57 -4.30
CA VAL A 397 -7.44 -23.41 -3.12
C VAL A 397 -7.23 -24.81 -2.61
N THR A 398 -6.09 -25.43 -2.91
CA THR A 398 -5.65 -26.64 -2.26
C THR A 398 -5.31 -26.25 -0.82
N LYS A 399 -6.36 -26.05 -0.01
CA LYS A 399 -6.18 -26.17 1.42
C LYS A 399 -5.49 -27.51 1.61
N PRO A 400 -4.35 -27.57 2.33
CA PRO A 400 -3.81 -28.85 2.73
C PRO A 400 -4.99 -29.60 3.35
N ASP A 401 -5.21 -30.83 2.92
CA ASP A 401 -6.23 -31.70 3.43
C ASP A 401 -6.11 -31.78 4.94
N THR A 402 -6.73 -30.83 5.64
CA THR A 402 -7.10 -30.94 7.05
C THR A 402 -8.44 -31.67 7.15
N ASP A 403 -8.71 -32.57 6.21
CA ASP A 403 -9.74 -33.58 6.38
C ASP A 403 -9.23 -34.69 7.30
N ASN A 404 -8.72 -34.24 8.45
CA ASN A 404 -8.81 -35.00 9.67
C ASN A 404 -10.06 -34.51 10.41
N SER A 405 -11.23 -34.60 9.76
CA SER A 405 -12.51 -34.68 10.42
C SER A 405 -12.57 -36.05 11.11
N GLY A 406 -11.61 -36.27 12.00
CA GLY A 406 -11.76 -37.21 13.08
C GLY A 406 -12.99 -36.74 13.85
N THR A 407 -14.10 -37.40 13.64
CA THR A 407 -15.28 -37.29 14.47
C THR A 407 -14.75 -37.45 15.92
N ILE A 408 -14.71 -36.33 16.67
CA ILE A 408 -14.32 -36.34 18.06
C ILE A 408 -15.27 -37.34 18.71
N THR A 409 -14.75 -38.48 19.17
CA THR A 409 -15.55 -39.49 19.83
C THR A 409 -16.15 -38.87 21.08
N GLN A 410 -17.33 -39.36 21.53
CA GLN A 410 -17.94 -38.86 22.76
C GLN A 410 -16.98 -38.96 23.93
N GLU A 411 -16.04 -39.88 23.91
CA GLU A 411 -14.99 -40.06 24.93
C GLU A 411 -13.94 -38.94 24.93
N GLU A 412 -13.53 -38.45 23.75
CA GLU A 412 -12.57 -37.32 23.60
C GLU A 412 -13.22 -35.99 23.99
N ALA A 413 -14.49 -35.78 23.64
CA ALA A 413 -15.26 -34.61 24.07
C ALA A 413 -15.44 -34.60 25.62
N GLN A 414 -15.64 -35.77 26.23
CA GLN A 414 -15.73 -35.91 27.65
C GLN A 414 -14.41 -35.69 28.38
N GLN A 415 -13.29 -36.10 27.76
CA GLN A 415 -11.93 -35.82 28.27
C GLN A 415 -11.58 -34.33 28.22
N GLN A 416 -11.92 -33.64 27.13
CA GLN A 416 -11.71 -32.18 26.99
C GLN A 416 -12.56 -31.39 27.99
N ALA A 417 -13.82 -31.78 28.21
CA ALA A 417 -14.68 -31.14 29.21
C ALA A 417 -14.15 -31.33 30.62
N THR A 418 -13.59 -32.51 30.92
CA THR A 418 -12.99 -32.83 32.25
C THR A 418 -11.71 -32.04 32.48
N LEU A 419 -10.88 -31.82 31.43
CA LEU A 419 -9.66 -31.02 31.48
C LEU A 419 -9.96 -29.53 31.75
N LEU A 420 -10.99 -28.99 31.08
CA LEU A 420 -11.45 -27.62 31.27
C LEU A 420 -12.01 -27.39 32.70
N ASP A 421 -12.74 -28.35 33.27
CA ASP A 421 -13.23 -28.27 34.64
C ASP A 421 -12.08 -28.35 35.67
N MET A 422 -11.07 -29.20 35.45
CA MET A 422 -9.86 -29.22 36.27
C MET A 422 -9.06 -27.94 36.21
N LEU A 423 -8.88 -27.34 35.01
CA LEU A 423 -8.20 -26.06 34.84
C LEU A 423 -8.95 -24.92 35.53
N SER A 424 -10.27 -24.90 35.42
CA SER A 424 -11.09 -23.88 36.09
C SER A 424 -10.99 -23.97 37.62
N ARG A 425 -10.98 -25.18 38.18
CA ARG A 425 -10.79 -25.42 39.64
C ARG A 425 -9.38 -25.07 40.10
N PHE A 426 -8.38 -25.31 39.26
CA PHE A 426 -6.99 -24.92 39.55
C PHE A 426 -6.83 -23.40 39.61
N ILE A 427 -7.42 -22.69 38.63
CA ILE A 427 -7.40 -21.21 38.58
C ILE A 427 -8.12 -20.63 39.81
N VAL A 428 -9.28 -21.15 40.17
CA VAL A 428 -10.01 -20.70 41.38
C VAL A 428 -9.24 -20.98 42.67
N SER A 429 -8.37 -22.02 42.70
CA SER A 429 -7.53 -22.33 43.88
C SER A 429 -6.32 -21.41 44.02
N LEU A 430 -5.91 -20.71 42.98
CA LEU A 430 -4.80 -19.74 43.00
C LEU A 430 -5.22 -18.34 43.51
N PHE A 431 -6.52 -18.09 43.64
CA PHE A 431 -7.09 -16.82 44.10
C PHE A 431 -7.85 -16.99 45.46
N ARG A 432 -7.62 -18.04 46.16
CA ARG A 432 -7.97 -18.24 47.57
C ARG A 432 -6.66 -18.36 48.38
#